data_38e456800bf4340c09c5099abb450f91
#
_entry.id   38e456800bf4340c09c5099abb450f91
#
_cell.length_a   1.000
_cell.length_b   1.000
_cell.length_c   1.000
_cell.angle_alpha   90.00
_cell.angle_beta   90.00
_cell.angle_gamma   90.00
#
_symmetry.space_group_name_H-M   'P 1'
#
loop_
_entity.id
_entity.type
_entity.pdbx_description
1 polymer ?
#
loop_
_entity_poly.entity_id
_entity_poly.type
_entity_poly.pdbx_seq_one_letter_code
_entity_poly.pdbx_strand_id
1 'polypeptide(L)'
;MQKFPIKRRVGMFFGMLCLYVPLILVGGRLSLTTLREYYEFPSELSFSSFFVYGFSAIFILTPVAFFSLWPIFLGRRVSMKVQKFVTKYMIAVFIVTVAFQVGFKIYFSNKIENKGYVACPGTPKAWVPGMATRYAKDPQSCR
;
A
#
# COMPACT_ATOMS: atom_id res chain seq x y z
N MET A 1 35.47 -11.90 -4.53
CA MET A 1 34.03 -11.73 -4.18
C MET A 1 33.85 -12.12 -2.73
N GLN A 2 33.49 -11.18 -1.85
CA GLN A 2 33.26 -11.49 -0.44
C GLN A 2 31.97 -12.28 -0.27
N LYS A 3 32.06 -13.49 0.31
CA LYS A 3 30.90 -14.29 0.69
C LYS A 3 30.40 -13.83 2.06
N PHE A 4 29.11 -13.68 2.22
CA PHE A 4 28.52 -13.36 3.52
C PHE A 4 28.63 -14.54 4.49
N PRO A 5 29.03 -14.32 5.76
CA PRO A 5 29.06 -15.38 6.78
C PRO A 5 27.64 -15.91 7.06
N ILE A 6 27.53 -17.18 7.40
CA ILE A 6 26.24 -17.88 7.60
C ILE A 6 25.36 -17.18 8.64
N LYS A 7 25.93 -16.73 9.77
CA LYS A 7 25.19 -15.99 10.80
C LYS A 7 24.46 -14.76 10.25
N ARG A 8 25.12 -13.99 9.37
CA ARG A 8 24.54 -12.81 8.75
C ARG A 8 23.42 -13.17 7.76
N ARG A 9 23.56 -14.27 7.04
CA ARG A 9 22.55 -14.79 6.10
C ARG A 9 21.28 -15.22 6.84
N VAL A 10 21.41 -15.93 7.94
CA VAL A 10 20.30 -16.35 8.82
C VAL A 10 19.59 -15.13 9.41
N GLY A 11 20.35 -14.14 9.93
CA GLY A 11 19.76 -12.89 10.43
C GLY A 11 18.97 -12.11 9.37
N MET A 12 19.49 -12.03 8.14
CA MET A 12 18.78 -11.41 7.02
C MET A 12 17.49 -12.17 6.66
N PHE A 13 17.50 -13.51 6.70
CA PHE A 13 16.32 -14.33 6.44
C PHE A 13 15.22 -14.10 7.47
N PHE A 14 15.54 -14.15 8.75
CA PHE A 14 14.57 -13.86 9.81
C PHE A 14 14.06 -12.42 9.76
N GLY A 15 14.94 -11.43 9.55
CA GLY A 15 14.54 -10.04 9.40
C GLY A 15 13.57 -9.84 8.22
N MET A 16 13.84 -10.50 7.10
CA MET A 16 12.96 -10.48 5.93
C MET A 16 11.59 -11.10 6.26
N LEU A 17 11.58 -12.26 6.89
CA LEU A 17 10.36 -13.01 7.21
C LEU A 17 9.51 -12.25 8.23
N CYS A 18 10.11 -11.70 9.26
CA CYS A 18 9.40 -10.95 10.31
C CYS A 18 8.89 -9.57 9.84
N LEU A 19 9.54 -8.94 8.86
CA LEU A 19 9.17 -7.61 8.41
C LEU A 19 8.24 -7.65 7.19
N TYR A 20 8.66 -8.35 6.12
CA TYR A 20 7.94 -8.29 4.84
C TYR A 20 6.65 -9.12 4.85
N VAL A 21 6.66 -10.30 5.47
CA VAL A 21 5.49 -11.19 5.47
C VAL A 21 4.30 -10.55 6.19
N PRO A 22 4.43 -10.02 7.41
CA PRO A 22 3.32 -9.32 8.07
C PRO A 22 2.86 -8.09 7.30
N LEU A 23 3.79 -7.28 6.77
CA LEU A 23 3.44 -6.09 5.99
C LEU A 23 2.62 -6.42 4.74
N ILE A 24 3.02 -7.44 3.99
CA ILE A 24 2.31 -7.86 2.78
C ILE A 24 0.94 -8.46 3.15
N LEU A 25 0.87 -9.34 4.14
CA LEU A 25 -0.37 -10.00 4.51
C LEU A 25 -1.38 -9.03 5.14
N VAL A 26 -0.94 -8.23 6.11
CA VAL A 26 -1.81 -7.27 6.80
C VAL A 26 -2.19 -6.13 5.87
N GLY A 27 -1.22 -5.54 5.17
CA GLY A 27 -1.47 -4.46 4.22
C GLY A 27 -2.37 -4.89 3.07
N GLY A 28 -2.17 -6.10 2.53
CA GLY A 28 -3.00 -6.67 1.48
C GLY A 28 -4.43 -6.93 1.94
N ARG A 29 -4.61 -7.54 3.12
CA ARG A 29 -5.95 -7.79 3.69
C ARG A 29 -6.69 -6.49 3.97
N LEU A 30 -6.07 -5.53 4.64
CA LEU A 30 -6.69 -4.24 4.93
C LEU A 30 -7.10 -3.52 3.65
N SER A 31 -6.25 -3.51 2.63
CA SER A 31 -6.56 -2.87 1.35
C SER A 31 -7.71 -3.56 0.61
N LEU A 32 -7.77 -4.89 0.63
CA LEU A 32 -8.85 -5.65 0.02
C LEU A 32 -10.17 -5.43 0.75
N THR A 33 -10.18 -5.43 2.09
CA THR A 33 -11.38 -5.17 2.90
C THR A 33 -11.91 -3.77 2.63
N THR A 34 -11.04 -2.77 2.65
CA THR A 34 -11.42 -1.37 2.35
C THR A 34 -11.96 -1.21 0.93
N LEU A 35 -11.34 -1.87 -0.05
CA LEU A 35 -11.82 -1.85 -1.43
C LEU A 35 -13.22 -2.47 -1.55
N ARG A 36 -13.47 -3.57 -0.85
CA ARG A 36 -14.77 -4.23 -0.82
C ARG A 36 -15.85 -3.30 -0.25
N GLU A 37 -15.58 -2.63 0.88
CA GLU A 37 -16.48 -1.64 1.47
C GLU A 37 -16.82 -0.51 0.49
N TYR A 38 -15.85 -0.07 -0.33
CA TYR A 38 -16.08 0.95 -1.34
C TYR A 38 -16.97 0.47 -2.49
N TYR A 39 -17.00 -0.82 -2.78
CA TYR A 39 -17.91 -1.39 -3.77
C TYR A 39 -19.33 -1.63 -3.22
N GLU A 40 -19.46 -2.00 -1.96
CA GLU A 40 -20.74 -2.30 -1.31
C GLU A 40 -21.55 -1.02 -1.00
N PHE A 41 -20.92 0.16 -0.93
CA PHE A 41 -21.57 1.45 -0.65
C PHE A 41 -22.52 1.40 0.57
N PRO A 42 -22.01 1.10 1.77
CA PRO A 42 -22.81 1.06 3.00
C PRO A 42 -23.41 2.45 3.30
N SER A 43 -24.39 2.53 4.22
CA SER A 43 -25.04 3.79 4.61
C SER A 43 -24.07 4.84 5.17
N GLU A 44 -23.02 4.39 5.83
CA GLU A 44 -21.89 5.18 6.30
C GLU A 44 -20.60 4.65 5.66
N LEU A 45 -19.81 5.54 5.08
CA LEU A 45 -18.57 5.19 4.40
C LEU A 45 -17.42 6.04 4.92
N SER A 46 -16.34 5.39 5.30
CA SER A 46 -15.08 6.06 5.65
C SER A 46 -14.11 5.97 4.47
N PHE A 47 -13.94 7.07 3.74
CA PHE A 47 -13.06 7.10 2.59
C PHE A 47 -11.67 7.57 2.97
N SER A 48 -10.68 6.72 2.74
CA SER A 48 -9.26 7.06 2.83
C SER A 48 -8.52 6.59 1.59
N SER A 49 -7.76 7.46 0.97
CA SER A 49 -6.91 7.08 -0.17
C SER A 49 -5.71 6.21 0.24
N PHE A 50 -5.53 6.01 1.54
CA PHE A 50 -4.39 5.25 2.08
C PHE A 50 -4.38 3.77 1.68
N PHE A 51 -5.55 3.17 1.38
CA PHE A 51 -5.64 1.78 0.92
C PHE A 51 -4.81 1.51 -0.34
N VAL A 52 -4.61 2.53 -1.20
CA VAL A 52 -3.79 2.43 -2.41
C VAL A 52 -2.34 2.09 -2.06
N TYR A 53 -1.83 2.63 -0.96
CA TYR A 53 -0.47 2.33 -0.50
C TYR A 53 -0.31 0.89 -0.01
N GLY A 54 -1.35 0.28 0.54
CA GLY A 54 -1.34 -1.12 0.93
C GLY A 54 -1.19 -2.05 -0.29
N PHE A 55 -1.87 -1.75 -1.40
CA PHE A 55 -1.65 -2.46 -2.66
C PHE A 55 -0.26 -2.21 -3.22
N SER A 56 0.18 -0.96 -3.25
CA SER A 56 1.49 -0.60 -3.79
C SER A 56 2.63 -1.20 -2.99
N ALA A 57 2.46 -1.34 -1.67
CA ALA A 57 3.44 -2.01 -0.82
C ALA A 57 3.73 -3.43 -1.30
N ILE A 58 2.72 -4.19 -1.77
CA ILE A 58 2.92 -5.53 -2.33
C ILE A 58 3.86 -5.47 -3.53
N PHE A 59 3.64 -4.54 -4.47
CA PHE A 59 4.46 -4.40 -5.68
C PHE A 59 5.86 -3.89 -5.39
N ILE A 60 6.05 -3.07 -4.35
CA ILE A 60 7.36 -2.56 -3.93
C ILE A 60 8.12 -3.61 -3.12
N LEU A 61 7.45 -4.23 -2.14
CA LEU A 61 8.11 -5.15 -1.21
C LEU A 61 8.43 -6.51 -1.84
N THR A 62 7.62 -6.99 -2.79
CA THR A 62 7.85 -8.29 -3.45
C THR A 62 9.22 -8.36 -4.15
N PRO A 63 9.60 -7.44 -5.06
CA PRO A 63 10.93 -7.48 -5.67
C PRO A 63 12.04 -7.26 -4.62
N VAL A 64 11.84 -6.40 -3.62
CA VAL A 64 12.84 -6.19 -2.56
C VAL A 64 13.05 -7.47 -1.75
N ALA A 65 11.98 -8.18 -1.40
CA ALA A 65 12.05 -9.48 -0.75
C ALA A 65 12.77 -10.50 -1.63
N PHE A 66 12.42 -10.58 -2.91
CA PHE A 66 13.06 -11.48 -3.86
C PHE A 66 14.57 -11.22 -3.98
N PHE A 67 14.98 -9.95 -4.06
CA PHE A 67 16.40 -9.59 -4.10
C PHE A 67 17.13 -9.84 -2.78
N SER A 68 16.42 -9.77 -1.66
CA SER A 68 16.98 -10.14 -0.36
C SER A 68 17.27 -11.63 -0.26
N LEU A 69 16.53 -12.47 -0.99
CA LEU A 69 16.81 -13.92 -1.07
C LEU A 69 18.14 -14.21 -1.74
N TRP A 70 18.58 -13.40 -2.69
CA TRP A 70 19.83 -13.62 -3.44
C TRP A 70 21.06 -13.71 -2.54
N PRO A 71 21.38 -12.73 -1.66
CA PRO A 71 22.48 -12.84 -0.73
C PRO A 71 22.27 -13.91 0.35
N ILE A 72 21.01 -14.21 0.68
CA ILE A 72 20.68 -15.25 1.68
C ILE A 72 21.05 -16.63 1.14
N PHE A 73 20.62 -16.99 -0.08
CA PHE A 73 20.86 -18.32 -0.64
C PHE A 73 22.23 -18.46 -1.29
N LEU A 74 22.62 -17.49 -2.11
CA LEU A 74 23.87 -17.54 -2.86
C LEU A 74 25.08 -16.97 -2.11
N GLY A 75 24.86 -16.25 -1.00
CA GLY A 75 25.92 -15.62 -0.23
C GLY A 75 26.70 -14.54 -0.98
N ARG A 76 26.19 -14.03 -2.09
CA ARG A 76 26.83 -13.03 -2.96
C ARG A 76 25.94 -11.79 -3.08
N ARG A 77 26.56 -10.64 -3.33
CA ARG A 77 25.82 -9.42 -3.62
C ARG A 77 25.17 -9.51 -5.00
N VAL A 78 24.01 -8.91 -5.13
CA VAL A 78 23.30 -8.74 -6.40
C VAL A 78 24.13 -7.84 -7.32
N SER A 79 24.15 -8.12 -8.61
CA SER A 79 24.90 -7.32 -9.57
C SER A 79 24.38 -5.88 -9.67
N MET A 80 25.27 -4.94 -9.95
CA MET A 80 24.92 -3.51 -10.09
C MET A 80 23.87 -3.25 -11.18
N LYS A 81 23.87 -4.05 -12.25
CA LYS A 81 22.86 -3.95 -13.33
C LYS A 81 21.46 -4.23 -12.81
N VAL A 82 21.34 -5.30 -12.01
CA VAL A 82 20.06 -5.71 -11.42
C VAL A 82 19.59 -4.70 -10.36
N GLN A 83 20.50 -4.18 -9.52
CA GLN A 83 20.16 -3.14 -8.56
C GLN A 83 19.60 -1.89 -9.24
N LYS A 84 20.25 -1.41 -10.31
CA LYS A 84 19.77 -0.27 -11.11
C LYS A 84 18.39 -0.54 -11.73
N PHE A 85 18.14 -1.75 -12.21
CA PHE A 85 16.84 -2.13 -12.77
C PHE A 85 15.75 -2.07 -11.70
N VAL A 86 16.01 -2.64 -10.52
CA VAL A 86 15.05 -2.62 -9.39
C VAL A 86 14.76 -1.20 -8.92
N THR A 87 15.79 -0.37 -8.80
CA THR A 87 15.58 1.04 -8.43
C THR A 87 14.68 1.76 -9.43
N LYS A 88 14.90 1.57 -10.73
CA LYS A 88 14.02 2.13 -11.77
C LYS A 88 12.59 1.60 -11.66
N TYR A 89 12.43 0.30 -11.44
CA TYR A 89 11.13 -0.32 -11.22
C TYR A 89 10.41 0.29 -10.01
N MET A 90 11.09 0.43 -8.87
CA MET A 90 10.51 1.02 -7.66
C MET A 90 10.06 2.47 -7.87
N ILE A 91 10.87 3.27 -8.57
CA ILE A 91 10.50 4.64 -8.94
C ILE A 91 9.25 4.65 -9.83
N ALA A 92 9.20 3.78 -10.85
CA ALA A 92 8.04 3.67 -11.72
C ALA A 92 6.77 3.27 -10.96
N VAL A 93 6.85 2.25 -10.09
CA VAL A 93 5.73 1.83 -9.23
C VAL A 93 5.28 2.98 -8.32
N PHE A 94 6.21 3.73 -7.73
CA PHE A 94 5.88 4.88 -6.90
C PHE A 94 5.11 5.96 -7.67
N ILE A 95 5.58 6.33 -8.87
CA ILE A 95 4.91 7.31 -9.73
C ILE A 95 3.51 6.84 -10.11
N VAL A 96 3.37 5.57 -10.54
CA VAL A 96 2.07 4.97 -10.87
C VAL A 96 1.13 4.96 -9.66
N THR A 97 1.65 4.66 -8.46
CA THR A 97 0.88 4.69 -7.22
C THR A 97 0.31 6.07 -6.93
N VAL A 98 1.14 7.11 -7.03
CA VAL A 98 0.69 8.50 -6.80
C VAL A 98 -0.35 8.91 -7.84
N ALA A 99 -0.11 8.61 -9.11
CA ALA A 99 -1.07 8.91 -10.19
C ALA A 99 -2.40 8.17 -9.98
N PHE A 100 -2.34 6.89 -9.60
CA PHE A 100 -3.53 6.09 -9.31
C PHE A 100 -4.29 6.62 -8.08
N GLN A 101 -3.58 7.01 -7.02
CA GLN A 101 -4.19 7.59 -5.82
C GLN A 101 -4.99 8.86 -6.15
N VAL A 102 -4.40 9.75 -6.93
CA VAL A 102 -5.07 11.01 -7.35
C VAL A 102 -6.27 10.70 -8.23
N GLY A 103 -6.10 9.87 -9.26
CA GLY A 103 -7.17 9.48 -10.18
C GLY A 103 -8.31 8.76 -9.47
N PHE A 104 -7.99 7.81 -8.59
CA PHE A 104 -9.00 7.08 -7.81
C PHE A 104 -9.78 8.00 -6.88
N LYS A 105 -9.10 8.95 -6.22
CA LYS A 105 -9.77 9.91 -5.35
C LYS A 105 -10.77 10.77 -6.12
N ILE A 106 -10.38 11.33 -7.27
CA ILE A 106 -11.27 12.15 -8.10
C ILE A 106 -12.47 11.32 -8.56
N TYR A 107 -12.21 10.14 -9.12
CA TYR A 107 -13.25 9.22 -9.58
C TYR A 107 -14.24 8.86 -8.45
N PHE A 108 -13.70 8.50 -7.29
CA PHE A 108 -14.52 8.03 -6.18
C PHE A 108 -15.30 9.15 -5.51
N SER A 109 -14.70 10.36 -5.36
CA SER A 109 -15.43 11.53 -4.84
C SER A 109 -16.63 11.88 -5.70
N ASN A 110 -16.47 11.92 -7.03
CA ASN A 110 -17.58 12.18 -7.94
C ASN A 110 -18.67 11.08 -7.83
N LYS A 111 -18.23 9.82 -7.65
CA LYS A 111 -19.18 8.70 -7.51
C LYS A 111 -19.96 8.74 -6.20
N ILE A 112 -19.33 9.16 -5.09
CA ILE A 112 -19.97 9.34 -3.79
C ILE A 112 -21.02 10.45 -3.87
N GLU A 113 -20.66 11.61 -4.42
CA GLU A 113 -21.56 12.74 -4.59
C GLU A 113 -22.78 12.38 -5.45
N ASN A 114 -22.56 11.71 -6.57
CA ASN A 114 -23.63 11.22 -7.44
C ASN A 114 -24.58 10.21 -6.79
N LYS A 115 -24.13 9.52 -5.74
CA LYS A 115 -24.95 8.60 -4.94
C LYS A 115 -25.65 9.25 -3.73
N GLY A 116 -25.55 10.58 -3.60
CA GLY A 116 -26.22 11.36 -2.56
C GLY A 116 -25.54 11.27 -1.19
N TYR A 117 -24.28 10.89 -1.10
CA TYR A 117 -23.54 10.95 0.16
C TYR A 117 -23.05 12.37 0.43
N VAL A 118 -23.12 12.77 1.69
CA VAL A 118 -22.64 14.05 2.18
C VAL A 118 -21.42 13.82 3.08
N ALA A 119 -20.39 14.64 2.93
CA ALA A 119 -19.24 14.60 3.80
C ALA A 119 -19.61 15.12 5.20
N CYS A 120 -19.30 14.34 6.23
CA CYS A 120 -19.60 14.72 7.61
C CYS A 120 -18.73 15.89 8.07
N PRO A 121 -19.31 16.93 8.71
CA PRO A 121 -18.56 18.06 9.23
C PRO A 121 -17.55 17.62 10.30
N GLY A 122 -16.39 18.28 10.36
CA GLY A 122 -15.34 17.97 11.34
C GLY A 122 -14.45 16.77 11.00
N THR A 123 -14.71 16.07 9.90
CA THR A 123 -13.81 14.98 9.45
C THR A 123 -12.67 15.51 8.59
N PRO A 124 -11.44 14.97 8.75
CA PRO A 124 -10.30 15.39 7.95
C PRO A 124 -10.52 15.08 6.45
N LYS A 125 -9.91 15.89 5.60
CA LYS A 125 -9.89 15.57 4.16
C LYS A 125 -8.99 14.37 3.89
N ALA A 126 -9.48 13.40 3.11
CA ALA A 126 -8.77 12.16 2.78
C ALA A 126 -7.48 12.31 1.93
N TRP A 127 -6.92 13.53 1.83
CA TRP A 127 -5.64 13.79 1.16
C TRP A 127 -4.44 13.45 2.02
N VAL A 128 -4.58 13.52 3.35
CA VAL A 128 -3.47 13.26 4.26
C VAL A 128 -3.41 11.75 4.52
N PRO A 129 -2.24 11.12 4.35
CA PRO A 129 -2.07 9.70 4.67
C PRO A 129 -2.51 9.41 6.11
N GLY A 130 -3.31 8.35 6.29
CA GLY A 130 -3.84 7.97 7.59
C GLY A 130 -5.08 8.73 8.05
N MET A 131 -5.55 9.72 7.29
CA MET A 131 -6.80 10.43 7.56
C MET A 131 -7.91 9.96 6.63
N ALA A 132 -9.12 9.85 7.14
CA ALA A 132 -10.29 9.44 6.38
C ALA A 132 -11.38 10.51 6.45
N THR A 133 -12.07 10.73 5.33
CA THR A 133 -13.29 11.54 5.31
C THR A 133 -14.49 10.60 5.50
N ARG A 134 -15.33 10.88 6.48
CA ARG A 134 -16.56 10.13 6.69
C ARG A 134 -17.67 10.71 5.83
N TYR A 135 -18.36 9.84 5.13
CA TYR A 135 -19.51 10.16 4.31
C TYR A 135 -20.73 9.40 4.83
N ALA A 136 -21.89 10.04 4.82
CA ALA A 136 -23.15 9.42 5.18
C ALA A 136 -24.24 9.79 4.16
N LYS A 137 -25.20 8.90 3.94
CA LYS A 137 -26.39 9.20 3.13
C LYS A 137 -27.37 10.11 3.87
N ASP A 138 -27.45 9.97 5.20
CA ASP A 138 -28.27 10.80 6.07
C ASP A 138 -27.36 11.72 6.89
N PRO A 139 -27.52 13.07 6.81
CA PRO A 139 -26.77 14.02 7.63
C PRO A 139 -26.91 13.78 9.14
N GLN A 140 -28.00 13.13 9.59
CA GLN A 140 -28.20 12.79 11.00
C GLN A 140 -27.27 11.68 11.49
N SER A 141 -26.78 10.84 10.59
CA SER A 141 -25.79 9.78 10.89
C SER A 141 -24.37 10.32 11.08
N CYS A 142 -24.12 11.60 10.85
CA CYS A 142 -22.83 12.26 11.05
C CYS A 142 -22.52 12.67 12.50
N ARG A 143 -23.28 12.16 13.48
CA ARG A 143 -23.07 12.44 14.90
C ARG A 143 -22.06 11.53 15.55
#